data_745f0fc0422911d6c4a6a22e800bb23d
#
_entry.id   745f0fc0422911d6c4a6a22e800bb23d
#
_cell.length_a   1.000
_cell.length_b   1.000
_cell.length_c   1.000
_cell.angle_alpha   90.00
_cell.angle_beta   90.00
_cell.angle_gamma   90.00
#
_symmetry.space_group_name_H-M   'P 1'
#
loop_
_entity.id
_entity.type
_entity.pdbx_description
1 polymer ?
#
loop_
_entity_poly.entity_id
_entity_poly.type
_entity_poly.pdbx_seq_one_letter_code
_entity_poly.pdbx_strand_id
1 'polypeptide(L)'
;MLPCRFDWVVAKGRRIGEIWFKAPDGRPLPLLIKYIFTSDRLSVQVHPDDVQARARGLPHGKSECWYILDADPGATIGLGFTHEIGGEALRQAARDGSIESLMGWKPVHAGDVFSVPATTVHTIGAGVSLIEVQQQSDVTYRLYDHGRPRELHLDDAVSVACRRPYPDRLASHFPANANGEIAGPDFRMAHVIADGPVEALHDRERWVLPLSGHVRAAEETARPGDCLLLAPGAPLVGQGRLLIAAAA
;
A
#
# COMPACT_ATOMS: atom_id res chain seq x y z
N MET A 1 -8.49 -2.99 -14.77
CA MET A 1 -8.11 -4.14 -15.66
C MET A 1 -6.90 -4.81 -15.03
N LEU A 2 -7.01 -6.10 -14.67
CA LEU A 2 -5.87 -6.84 -14.12
C LEU A 2 -4.72 -6.83 -15.13
N PRO A 3 -3.46 -6.73 -14.68
CA PRO A 3 -2.31 -6.87 -15.57
C PRO A 3 -2.37 -8.18 -16.37
N CYS A 4 -1.98 -8.15 -17.64
CA CYS A 4 -2.12 -9.28 -18.58
C CYS A 4 -1.57 -10.63 -18.07
N ARG A 5 -0.57 -10.62 -17.18
CA ARG A 5 0.00 -11.84 -16.57
C ARG A 5 -0.96 -12.58 -15.62
N PHE A 6 -2.04 -11.97 -15.18
CA PHE A 6 -3.01 -12.60 -14.26
C PHE A 6 -4.29 -13.07 -14.94
N ASP A 7 -4.44 -12.87 -16.25
CA ASP A 7 -5.60 -13.31 -17.02
C ASP A 7 -5.86 -14.83 -16.87
N TRP A 8 -4.79 -15.63 -16.78
CA TRP A 8 -4.90 -17.08 -16.55
C TRP A 8 -5.49 -17.47 -15.18
N VAL A 9 -5.32 -16.62 -14.17
CA VAL A 9 -5.86 -16.86 -12.82
C VAL A 9 -7.36 -16.52 -12.79
N VAL A 10 -7.73 -15.41 -13.43
CA VAL A 10 -9.12 -15.00 -13.61
C VAL A 10 -9.88 -16.03 -14.46
N ALA A 11 -9.27 -16.51 -15.55
CA ALA A 11 -9.83 -17.53 -16.43
C ALA A 11 -10.14 -18.86 -15.71
N LYS A 12 -9.51 -19.13 -14.55
CA LYS A 12 -9.80 -20.28 -13.69
C LYS A 12 -10.89 -20.01 -12.65
N GLY A 13 -11.59 -18.87 -12.71
CA GLY A 13 -12.65 -18.50 -11.79
C GLY A 13 -12.18 -18.15 -10.37
N ARG A 14 -10.88 -17.93 -10.18
CA ARG A 14 -10.31 -17.52 -8.90
C ARG A 14 -10.31 -15.99 -8.78
N ARG A 15 -10.84 -15.48 -7.67
CA ARG A 15 -10.65 -14.07 -7.27
C ARG A 15 -9.32 -13.95 -6.55
N ILE A 16 -8.47 -13.01 -7.00
CA ILE A 16 -7.22 -12.66 -6.34
C ILE A 16 -7.44 -11.36 -5.60
N GLY A 17 -7.25 -11.38 -4.27
CA GLY A 17 -7.28 -10.17 -3.44
C GLY A 17 -5.92 -9.49 -3.39
N GLU A 18 -4.83 -10.27 -3.32
CA GLU A 18 -3.48 -9.73 -3.16
C GLU A 18 -2.45 -10.54 -3.93
N ILE A 19 -1.40 -9.87 -4.40
CA ILE A 19 -0.20 -10.47 -4.99
C ILE A 19 1.01 -9.88 -4.31
N TRP A 20 1.84 -10.72 -3.71
CA TRP A 20 3.02 -10.31 -2.94
C TRP A 20 4.29 -10.61 -3.73
N PHE A 21 5.15 -9.61 -3.89
CA PHE A 21 6.45 -9.77 -4.51
C PHE A 21 7.51 -10.11 -3.45
N LYS A 22 8.16 -11.24 -3.63
CA LYS A 22 9.23 -11.74 -2.74
C LYS A 22 10.55 -11.78 -3.50
N ALA A 23 11.66 -11.73 -2.77
CA ALA A 23 12.98 -11.93 -3.38
C ALA A 23 13.05 -13.32 -4.06
N PRO A 24 13.59 -13.42 -5.30
CA PRO A 24 13.70 -14.71 -5.99
C PRO A 24 14.53 -15.74 -5.23
N ASP A 25 15.53 -15.30 -4.46
CA ASP A 25 16.42 -16.12 -3.63
C ASP A 25 15.87 -16.37 -2.21
N GLY A 26 14.66 -15.84 -1.90
CA GLY A 26 14.01 -16.01 -0.62
C GLY A 26 14.61 -15.19 0.54
N ARG A 27 15.59 -14.33 0.28
CA ARG A 27 16.17 -13.47 1.33
C ARG A 27 15.12 -12.50 1.87
N PRO A 28 15.24 -12.05 3.12
CA PRO A 28 14.39 -10.98 3.63
C PRO A 28 14.69 -9.67 2.89
N LEU A 29 13.63 -8.94 2.57
CA LEU A 29 13.69 -7.62 1.94
C LEU A 29 13.29 -6.56 2.97
N PRO A 30 13.76 -5.32 2.87
CA PRO A 30 13.35 -4.25 3.78
C PRO A 30 11.91 -3.80 3.54
N LEU A 31 11.42 -3.96 2.32
CA LEU A 31 10.05 -3.63 1.93
C LEU A 31 9.31 -4.84 1.38
N LEU A 32 8.01 -4.85 1.54
CA LEU A 32 7.08 -5.74 0.87
C LEU A 32 6.22 -4.92 -0.10
N ILE A 33 6.24 -5.34 -1.36
CA ILE A 33 5.42 -4.74 -2.42
C ILE A 33 4.28 -5.68 -2.75
N LYS A 34 3.08 -5.12 -2.89
CA LYS A 34 1.87 -5.88 -3.23
C LYS A 34 1.02 -5.18 -4.28
N TYR A 35 0.32 -5.97 -5.08
CA TYR A 35 -0.93 -5.54 -5.69
C TYR A 35 -2.10 -5.95 -4.79
N ILE A 36 -3.04 -5.03 -4.59
CA ILE A 36 -4.29 -5.27 -3.84
C ILE A 36 -5.48 -4.98 -4.76
N PHE A 37 -6.46 -5.88 -4.76
CA PHE A 37 -7.68 -5.79 -5.55
C PHE A 37 -8.88 -6.05 -4.64
N THR A 38 -9.74 -5.05 -4.45
CA THR A 38 -10.86 -5.16 -3.53
C THR A 38 -12.18 -5.31 -4.28
N SER A 39 -12.83 -6.46 -4.14
CA SER A 39 -14.24 -6.63 -4.55
C SER A 39 -15.23 -6.42 -3.40
N ASP A 40 -14.69 -6.28 -2.18
CA ASP A 40 -15.41 -5.98 -0.94
C ASP A 40 -14.53 -5.15 -0.03
N ARG A 41 -15.09 -4.51 0.96
CA ARG A 41 -14.34 -3.68 1.93
C ARG A 41 -13.35 -4.54 2.72
N LEU A 42 -12.14 -4.06 2.89
CA LEU A 42 -11.20 -4.65 3.84
C LEU A 42 -11.60 -4.31 5.29
N SER A 43 -11.06 -5.02 6.27
CA SER A 43 -11.29 -4.69 7.67
C SER A 43 -10.79 -3.29 8.01
N VAL A 44 -11.45 -2.61 8.95
CA VAL A 44 -10.86 -1.46 9.61
C VAL A 44 -9.75 -1.95 10.52
N GLN A 45 -8.54 -1.47 10.31
CA GLN A 45 -7.32 -2.00 10.90
C GLN A 45 -6.32 -0.90 11.24
N VAL A 46 -5.31 -1.28 12.03
CA VAL A 46 -4.18 -0.43 12.38
C VAL A 46 -2.93 -1.29 12.56
N HIS A 47 -1.77 -0.69 12.31
CA HIS A 47 -0.48 -1.34 12.47
C HIS A 47 0.37 -0.59 13.51
N PRO A 48 1.19 -1.29 14.32
CA PRO A 48 2.11 -0.65 15.24
C PRO A 48 3.23 0.06 14.49
N ASP A 49 3.80 1.10 15.08
CA ASP A 49 5.10 1.63 14.67
C ASP A 49 6.25 0.73 15.14
N ASP A 50 7.48 1.05 14.75
CA ASP A 50 8.67 0.26 15.09
C ASP A 50 8.90 0.13 16.60
N VAL A 51 8.62 1.18 17.38
CA VAL A 51 8.79 1.15 18.83
C VAL A 51 7.75 0.24 19.46
N GLN A 52 6.51 0.38 19.06
CA GLN A 52 5.39 -0.43 19.53
C GLN A 52 5.52 -1.90 19.09
N ALA A 53 6.03 -2.14 17.87
CA ALA A 53 6.30 -3.48 17.34
C ALA A 53 7.39 -4.19 18.15
N ARG A 54 8.53 -3.54 18.37
CA ARG A 54 9.63 -4.10 19.19
C ARG A 54 9.20 -4.38 20.62
N ALA A 55 8.38 -3.53 21.22
CA ALA A 55 7.83 -3.77 22.56
C ALA A 55 6.94 -5.04 22.64
N ARG A 56 6.50 -5.54 21.48
CA ARG A 56 5.69 -6.77 21.33
C ARG A 56 6.48 -7.96 20.76
N GLY A 57 7.81 -7.83 20.65
CA GLY A 57 8.67 -8.88 20.09
C GLY A 57 8.63 -9.01 18.57
N LEU A 58 8.08 -8.01 17.86
CA LEU A 58 8.06 -7.95 16.40
C LEU A 58 9.26 -7.16 15.89
N PRO A 59 9.84 -7.53 14.73
CA PRO A 59 11.05 -6.87 14.23
C PRO A 59 10.80 -5.43 13.75
N HIS A 60 9.66 -5.18 13.10
CA HIS A 60 9.32 -3.91 12.47
C HIS A 60 7.85 -3.57 12.67
N GLY A 61 7.54 -2.28 12.64
CA GLY A 61 6.21 -1.75 12.45
C GLY A 61 5.73 -1.97 11.01
N LYS A 62 4.63 -1.29 10.65
CA LYS A 62 4.08 -1.39 9.30
C LYS A 62 3.55 -0.05 8.85
N SER A 63 4.47 0.81 8.37
CA SER A 63 4.11 1.98 7.57
C SER A 63 3.88 1.56 6.13
N GLU A 64 2.92 2.20 5.46
CA GLU A 64 2.48 1.88 4.11
C GLU A 64 2.41 3.12 3.23
N CYS A 65 2.47 2.92 1.93
CA CYS A 65 2.11 3.88 0.91
C CYS A 65 1.30 3.18 -0.17
N TRP A 66 0.19 3.77 -0.56
CA TRP A 66 -0.70 3.24 -1.58
C TRP A 66 -0.66 4.11 -2.82
N TYR A 67 -0.44 3.50 -3.98
CA TYR A 67 -0.62 4.10 -5.29
C TYR A 67 -1.87 3.50 -5.93
N ILE A 68 -2.89 4.31 -6.18
CA ILE A 68 -4.15 3.85 -6.77
C ILE A 68 -3.94 3.61 -8.27
N LEU A 69 -4.13 2.36 -8.70
CA LEU A 69 -4.05 1.96 -10.11
C LEU A 69 -5.35 2.23 -10.84
N ASP A 70 -6.46 1.89 -10.18
CA ASP A 70 -7.81 2.02 -10.73
C ASP A 70 -8.83 2.03 -9.60
N ALA A 71 -9.97 2.64 -9.82
CA ALA A 71 -11.05 2.71 -8.85
C ALA A 71 -12.42 2.76 -9.55
N ASP A 72 -13.36 1.96 -9.07
CA ASP A 72 -14.74 2.03 -9.51
C ASP A 72 -15.36 3.40 -9.17
N PRO A 73 -16.36 3.88 -9.93
CA PRO A 73 -17.06 5.11 -9.60
C PRO A 73 -17.63 5.08 -8.16
N GLY A 74 -17.22 6.05 -7.35
CA GLY A 74 -17.62 6.15 -5.94
C GLY A 74 -16.83 5.29 -4.97
N ALA A 75 -15.78 4.61 -5.41
CA ALA A 75 -14.88 3.88 -4.52
C ALA A 75 -14.19 4.84 -3.53
N THR A 76 -14.00 4.39 -2.31
CA THR A 76 -13.42 5.18 -1.22
C THR A 76 -12.44 4.38 -0.40
N ILE A 77 -11.54 5.08 0.29
CA ILE A 77 -10.72 4.54 1.37
C ILE A 77 -11.04 5.28 2.67
N GLY A 78 -10.89 4.60 3.81
CA GLY A 78 -11.01 5.22 5.13
C GLY A 78 -9.62 5.47 5.70
N LEU A 79 -9.28 6.71 6.06
CA LEU A 79 -7.99 7.10 6.64
C LEU A 79 -8.20 8.01 7.85
N GLY A 80 -7.77 7.54 9.04
CA GLY A 80 -7.98 8.23 10.30
C GLY A 80 -9.46 8.46 10.60
N PHE A 81 -9.75 9.48 11.37
CA PHE A 81 -11.09 9.81 11.84
C PHE A 81 -11.53 11.19 11.39
N THR A 82 -12.82 11.48 11.46
CA THR A 82 -13.37 12.82 11.17
C THR A 82 -13.00 13.85 12.24
N HIS A 83 -12.75 13.40 13.48
CA HIS A 83 -12.31 14.22 14.62
C HIS A 83 -11.51 13.35 15.59
N GLU A 84 -10.86 13.96 16.57
CA GLU A 84 -10.14 13.23 17.62
C GLU A 84 -11.11 12.47 18.54
N ILE A 85 -10.84 11.18 18.81
CA ILE A 85 -11.70 10.32 19.64
C ILE A 85 -10.91 9.70 20.79
N GLY A 86 -11.59 9.41 21.91
CA GLY A 86 -11.03 8.71 23.05
C GLY A 86 -10.81 7.22 22.78
N GLY A 87 -9.90 6.58 23.52
CA GLY A 87 -9.63 5.14 23.36
C GLY A 87 -10.84 4.27 23.65
N GLU A 88 -11.61 4.58 24.70
CA GLU A 88 -12.83 3.82 25.01
C GLU A 88 -13.94 4.04 23.97
N ALA A 89 -14.07 5.26 23.45
CA ALA A 89 -15.01 5.55 22.35
C ALA A 89 -14.62 4.74 21.08
N LEU A 90 -13.32 4.65 20.76
CA LEU A 90 -12.83 3.80 19.66
C LEU A 90 -13.19 2.32 19.90
N ARG A 91 -12.96 1.82 21.12
CA ARG A 91 -13.27 0.44 21.48
C ARG A 91 -14.76 0.12 21.32
N GLN A 92 -15.62 1.01 21.81
CA GLN A 92 -17.07 0.85 21.69
C GLN A 92 -17.52 0.89 20.22
N ALA A 93 -17.03 1.88 19.47
CA ALA A 93 -17.35 2.01 18.03
C ALA A 93 -16.89 0.81 17.19
N ALA A 94 -15.75 0.21 17.56
CA ALA A 94 -15.28 -1.02 16.92
C ALA A 94 -16.18 -2.23 17.21
N ARG A 95 -16.76 -2.31 18.43
CA ARG A 95 -17.65 -3.40 18.83
C ARG A 95 -19.03 -3.33 18.17
N ASP A 96 -19.61 -2.14 18.07
CA ASP A 96 -20.97 -1.94 17.57
C ASP A 96 -21.02 -1.57 16.08
N GLY A 97 -19.85 -1.42 15.43
CA GLY A 97 -19.72 -1.09 14.01
C GLY A 97 -19.88 0.39 13.68
N SER A 98 -20.18 1.25 14.66
CA SER A 98 -20.28 2.71 14.43
C SER A 98 -18.94 3.35 14.02
N ILE A 99 -17.81 2.61 14.13
CA ILE A 99 -16.50 3.05 13.68
C ILE A 99 -16.51 3.50 12.21
N GLU A 100 -17.34 2.88 11.36
CA GLU A 100 -17.47 3.30 9.95
C GLU A 100 -17.93 4.76 9.80
N SER A 101 -18.81 5.22 10.67
CA SER A 101 -19.29 6.61 10.66
C SER A 101 -18.28 7.62 11.21
N LEU A 102 -17.30 7.14 11.96
CA LEU A 102 -16.22 7.97 12.52
C LEU A 102 -15.01 8.08 11.59
N MET A 103 -14.87 7.17 10.61
CA MET A 103 -13.75 7.18 9.67
C MET A 103 -13.76 8.40 8.76
N GLY A 104 -12.56 8.91 8.45
CA GLY A 104 -12.33 9.90 7.42
C GLY A 104 -12.34 9.26 6.02
N TRP A 105 -13.51 9.13 5.41
CA TRP A 105 -13.64 8.56 4.07
C TRP A 105 -13.18 9.55 3.00
N LYS A 106 -12.34 9.06 2.06
CA LYS A 106 -11.82 9.82 0.92
C LYS A 106 -12.17 9.09 -0.38
N PRO A 107 -12.76 9.81 -1.37
CA PRO A 107 -12.88 9.25 -2.71
C PRO A 107 -11.49 9.03 -3.32
N VAL A 108 -11.35 8.03 -4.17
CA VAL A 108 -10.08 7.70 -4.80
C VAL A 108 -10.19 7.57 -6.31
N HIS A 109 -9.10 7.93 -6.98
CA HIS A 109 -8.96 7.89 -8.44
C HIS A 109 -7.59 7.35 -8.81
N ALA A 110 -7.45 6.83 -10.03
CA ALA A 110 -6.16 6.40 -10.54
C ALA A 110 -5.12 7.53 -10.47
N GLY A 111 -3.94 7.22 -9.95
CA GLY A 111 -2.86 8.18 -9.73
C GLY A 111 -2.84 8.82 -8.34
N ASP A 112 -3.87 8.65 -7.53
CA ASP A 112 -3.83 9.11 -6.14
C ASP A 112 -2.82 8.30 -5.33
N VAL A 113 -2.17 8.98 -4.40
CA VAL A 113 -1.13 8.41 -3.55
C VAL A 113 -1.39 8.79 -2.11
N PHE A 114 -1.34 7.82 -1.22
CA PHE A 114 -1.57 8.01 0.22
C PHE A 114 -0.42 7.41 1.01
N SER A 115 0.34 8.26 1.73
CA SER A 115 1.25 7.79 2.76
C SER A 115 0.44 7.42 4.00
N VAL A 116 0.51 6.18 4.44
CA VAL A 116 -0.20 5.65 5.60
C VAL A 116 0.82 5.28 6.68
N PRO A 117 1.29 6.26 7.48
CA PRO A 117 2.19 5.95 8.58
C PRO A 117 1.60 4.89 9.49
N ALA A 118 2.46 4.06 10.07
CA ALA A 118 2.07 3.17 11.15
C ALA A 118 1.23 3.95 12.18
N THR A 119 0.38 3.27 12.93
CA THR A 119 -0.62 3.81 13.85
C THR A 119 -1.87 4.46 13.22
N THR A 120 -1.86 4.76 11.92
CA THR A 120 -3.04 5.27 11.23
C THR A 120 -4.12 4.19 11.16
N VAL A 121 -5.32 4.45 11.70
CA VAL A 121 -6.47 3.57 11.49
C VAL A 121 -6.95 3.73 10.05
N HIS A 122 -7.10 2.63 9.32
CA HIS A 122 -7.40 2.68 7.89
C HIS A 122 -8.22 1.47 7.41
N THR A 123 -8.81 1.62 6.24
CA THR A 123 -9.47 0.55 5.49
C THR A 123 -9.52 0.91 4.00
N ILE A 124 -9.57 -0.10 3.13
CA ILE A 124 -9.77 0.08 1.70
C ILE A 124 -11.19 -0.39 1.37
N GLY A 125 -11.95 0.47 0.71
CA GLY A 125 -13.30 0.15 0.24
C GLY A 125 -13.31 -0.85 -0.91
N ALA A 126 -14.50 -1.24 -1.34
CA ALA A 126 -14.67 -2.08 -2.52
C ALA A 126 -14.36 -1.31 -3.81
N GLY A 127 -13.97 -2.04 -4.86
CA GLY A 127 -13.74 -1.47 -6.20
C GLY A 127 -12.43 -0.71 -6.35
N VAL A 128 -11.42 -0.99 -5.53
CA VAL A 128 -10.10 -0.35 -5.59
C VAL A 128 -9.05 -1.35 -6.04
N SER A 129 -8.21 -0.94 -6.98
CA SER A 129 -6.97 -1.63 -7.36
C SER A 129 -5.79 -0.72 -7.04
N LEU A 130 -4.83 -1.19 -6.26
CA LEU A 130 -3.68 -0.39 -5.85
C LEU A 130 -2.37 -1.19 -5.76
N ILE A 131 -1.26 -0.46 -5.76
CA ILE A 131 0.04 -0.97 -5.34
C ILE A 131 0.27 -0.48 -3.91
N GLU A 132 0.58 -1.41 -3.01
CA GLU A 132 1.01 -1.15 -1.65
C GLU A 132 2.52 -1.33 -1.53
N VAL A 133 3.19 -0.30 -1.06
CA VAL A 133 4.59 -0.32 -0.65
C VAL A 133 4.59 -0.22 0.87
N GLN A 134 5.11 -1.24 1.58
CA GLN A 134 5.09 -1.28 3.03
C GLN A 134 6.42 -1.76 3.61
N GLN A 135 6.68 -1.46 4.89
CA GLN A 135 7.73 -2.14 5.65
C GLN A 135 7.51 -3.66 5.63
N GLN A 136 8.58 -4.44 5.71
CA GLN A 136 8.53 -5.91 5.71
C GLN A 136 7.90 -6.45 7.00
N SER A 137 6.60 -6.33 7.10
CA SER A 137 5.78 -6.79 8.23
C SER A 137 4.39 -7.16 7.74
N ASP A 138 3.79 -8.18 8.32
CA ASP A 138 2.40 -8.59 8.07
C ASP A 138 1.49 -8.40 9.29
N VAL A 139 2.02 -7.74 10.35
CA VAL A 139 1.24 -7.47 11.56
C VAL A 139 0.02 -6.60 11.25
N THR A 140 -1.15 -7.05 11.70
CA THR A 140 -2.40 -6.34 11.51
C THR A 140 -3.27 -6.47 12.76
N TYR A 141 -3.62 -5.35 13.37
CA TYR A 141 -4.60 -5.29 14.45
C TYR A 141 -5.95 -4.84 13.90
N ARG A 142 -6.88 -5.80 13.84
CA ARG A 142 -8.23 -5.60 13.29
C ARG A 142 -9.15 -5.00 14.34
N LEU A 143 -9.73 -3.84 14.02
CA LEU A 143 -10.72 -3.14 14.84
C LEU A 143 -12.14 -3.57 14.51
N TYR A 144 -12.48 -3.69 13.21
CA TYR A 144 -13.81 -4.04 12.76
C TYR A 144 -13.77 -4.76 11.42
N ASP A 145 -14.62 -5.73 11.22
CA ASP A 145 -14.60 -6.58 10.02
C ASP A 145 -15.96 -6.74 9.34
N HIS A 146 -16.81 -5.74 9.44
CA HIS A 146 -18.12 -5.72 8.75
C HIS A 146 -18.99 -6.95 9.04
N GLY A 147 -18.93 -7.49 10.25
CA GLY A 147 -19.67 -8.68 10.68
C GLY A 147 -19.11 -10.02 10.20
N ARG A 148 -17.97 -10.05 9.51
CA ARG A 148 -17.29 -11.30 9.15
C ARG A 148 -16.68 -11.97 10.39
N PRO A 149 -16.62 -13.32 10.43
CA PRO A 149 -16.19 -14.06 11.63
C PRO A 149 -14.66 -14.15 11.74
N ARG A 150 -13.96 -13.00 11.64
CA ARG A 150 -12.53 -12.92 11.87
C ARG A 150 -12.26 -12.31 13.25
N GLU A 151 -11.17 -12.75 13.87
CA GLU A 151 -10.74 -12.23 15.17
C GLU A 151 -10.50 -10.73 15.13
N LEU A 152 -10.97 -10.02 16.17
CA LEU A 152 -10.71 -8.61 16.40
C LEU A 152 -9.61 -8.47 17.48
N HIS A 153 -8.68 -7.55 17.28
CA HIS A 153 -7.53 -7.32 18.15
C HIS A 153 -7.68 -5.99 18.89
N LEU A 154 -8.81 -5.81 19.60
CA LEU A 154 -9.24 -4.51 20.13
C LEU A 154 -8.23 -3.88 21.09
N ASP A 155 -7.63 -4.66 21.99
CA ASP A 155 -6.70 -4.15 23.00
C ASP A 155 -5.41 -3.63 22.33
N ASP A 156 -4.83 -4.45 21.45
CA ASP A 156 -3.65 -4.06 20.68
C ASP A 156 -3.93 -2.87 19.77
N ALA A 157 -5.03 -2.94 19.01
CA ALA A 157 -5.41 -1.90 18.07
C ALA A 157 -5.62 -0.54 18.77
N VAL A 158 -6.40 -0.51 19.86
CA VAL A 158 -6.66 0.74 20.61
C VAL A 158 -5.37 1.29 21.23
N SER A 159 -4.46 0.41 21.66
CA SER A 159 -3.19 0.81 22.29
C SER A 159 -2.20 1.46 21.33
N VAL A 160 -2.26 1.11 20.02
CA VAL A 160 -1.35 1.64 19.01
C VAL A 160 -1.97 2.73 18.13
N ALA A 161 -3.30 2.85 18.09
CA ALA A 161 -4.01 3.72 17.17
C ALA A 161 -3.75 5.21 17.40
N CYS A 162 -3.40 5.92 16.34
CA CYS A 162 -3.56 7.37 16.23
C CYS A 162 -5.05 7.67 16.04
N ARG A 163 -5.65 8.31 17.04
CA ARG A 163 -7.11 8.55 17.09
C ARG A 163 -7.51 9.94 16.61
N ARG A 164 -6.86 10.41 15.52
CA ARG A 164 -7.00 11.76 14.97
C ARG A 164 -7.36 11.73 13.49
N PRO A 165 -7.79 12.86 12.93
CA PRO A 165 -7.91 13.01 11.49
C PRO A 165 -6.60 12.74 10.76
N TYR A 166 -6.72 12.13 9.59
CA TYR A 166 -5.58 11.91 8.68
C TYR A 166 -5.14 13.25 8.08
N PRO A 167 -3.85 13.61 8.14
CA PRO A 167 -3.36 14.86 7.61
C PRO A 167 -3.36 14.90 6.07
N ASP A 168 -3.99 15.91 5.47
CA ASP A 168 -4.10 16.03 4.01
C ASP A 168 -2.73 16.11 3.29
N ARG A 169 -1.67 16.60 3.94
CA ARG A 169 -0.30 16.63 3.39
C ARG A 169 0.29 15.24 3.10
N LEU A 170 -0.33 14.18 3.62
CA LEU A 170 0.07 12.79 3.37
C LEU A 170 -0.63 12.18 2.14
N ALA A 171 -1.57 12.91 1.54
CA ALA A 171 -2.18 12.58 0.28
C ALA A 171 -1.53 13.39 -0.85
N SER A 172 -1.34 12.75 -1.99
CA SER A 172 -0.79 13.35 -3.21
C SER A 172 -1.48 12.75 -4.43
N HIS A 173 -1.22 13.33 -5.59
CA HIS A 173 -1.67 12.77 -6.87
C HIS A 173 -0.52 12.82 -7.86
N PHE A 174 -0.23 11.71 -8.51
CA PHE A 174 0.75 11.63 -9.60
C PHE A 174 0.02 11.59 -10.94
N PRO A 175 -0.01 12.71 -11.68
CA PRO A 175 -0.63 12.75 -12.99
C PRO A 175 0.01 11.74 -13.95
N ALA A 176 -0.77 11.16 -14.84
CA ALA A 176 -0.27 10.15 -15.79
C ALA A 176 0.81 10.67 -16.77
N ASN A 177 0.97 11.97 -16.87
CA ASN A 177 1.91 12.66 -17.77
C ASN A 177 3.00 13.46 -17.05
N ALA A 178 3.19 13.22 -15.75
CA ALA A 178 4.22 13.93 -14.96
C ALA A 178 4.95 12.98 -14.01
N ASN A 179 6.20 13.31 -13.73
CA ASN A 179 6.95 12.65 -12.67
C ASN A 179 6.47 13.12 -11.29
N GLY A 180 6.60 12.25 -10.29
CA GLY A 180 6.28 12.55 -8.91
C GLY A 180 7.16 11.74 -7.96
N GLU A 181 7.39 12.25 -6.76
CA GLU A 181 8.14 11.55 -5.72
C GLU A 181 7.52 11.78 -4.34
N ILE A 182 7.53 10.73 -3.53
CA ILE A 182 7.24 10.78 -2.10
C ILE A 182 8.45 10.21 -1.36
N ALA A 183 8.88 10.91 -0.32
CA ALA A 183 9.89 10.46 0.62
C ALA A 183 9.29 10.40 2.03
N GLY A 184 9.36 9.24 2.64
CA GLY A 184 8.97 8.98 4.02
C GLY A 184 10.15 8.50 4.86
N PRO A 185 9.95 8.28 6.16
CA PRO A 185 11.01 7.78 7.04
C PRO A 185 11.40 6.33 6.74
N ASP A 186 10.52 5.53 6.16
CA ASP A 186 10.70 4.10 5.97
C ASP A 186 10.98 3.73 4.51
N PHE A 187 10.51 4.55 3.56
CA PHE A 187 10.66 4.30 2.12
C PHE A 187 10.56 5.56 1.29
N ARG A 188 11.01 5.45 0.05
CA ARG A 188 10.83 6.43 -1.02
C ARG A 188 10.09 5.79 -2.18
N MET A 189 9.26 6.57 -2.87
CA MET A 189 8.52 6.12 -4.04
C MET A 189 8.54 7.20 -5.11
N ALA A 190 8.86 6.82 -6.35
CA ALA A 190 8.89 7.71 -7.50
C ALA A 190 7.95 7.18 -8.61
N HIS A 191 7.13 8.07 -9.16
CA HIS A 191 6.41 7.87 -10.41
C HIS A 191 7.21 8.50 -11.54
N VAL A 192 7.57 7.72 -12.54
CA VAL A 192 8.48 8.12 -13.61
C VAL A 192 7.84 7.91 -14.98
N ILE A 193 7.90 8.95 -15.82
CA ILE A 193 7.62 8.84 -17.24
C ILE A 193 8.95 8.56 -17.94
N ALA A 194 9.11 7.35 -18.44
CA ALA A 194 10.36 6.89 -19.03
C ALA A 194 10.27 6.83 -20.56
N ASP A 195 11.35 7.30 -21.21
CA ASP A 195 11.65 7.10 -22.63
C ASP A 195 13.17 7.01 -22.79
N GLY A 196 13.77 5.97 -22.23
CA GLY A 196 15.22 5.74 -22.21
C GLY A 196 15.75 5.37 -20.82
N PRO A 197 17.01 5.76 -20.47
CA PRO A 197 17.62 5.46 -19.18
C PRO A 197 16.83 6.06 -18.01
N VAL A 198 16.74 5.31 -16.89
CA VAL A 198 15.97 5.67 -15.69
C VAL A 198 16.90 5.73 -14.49
N GLU A 199 17.10 6.95 -13.96
CA GLU A 199 18.01 7.24 -12.84
C GLU A 199 17.30 7.35 -11.48
N ALA A 200 15.96 7.31 -11.44
CA ALA A 200 15.22 7.45 -10.19
C ALA A 200 15.61 6.35 -9.19
N LEU A 201 16.00 6.76 -7.97
CA LEU A 201 16.44 5.88 -6.88
C LEU A 201 17.57 4.91 -7.27
N HIS A 202 18.44 5.30 -8.20
CA HIS A 202 19.49 4.47 -8.79
C HIS A 202 20.57 4.07 -7.76
N ASP A 203 20.80 4.89 -6.75
CA ASP A 203 21.79 4.68 -5.67
C ASP A 203 21.34 3.64 -4.63
N ARG A 204 20.13 3.07 -4.78
CA ARG A 204 19.49 2.17 -3.81
C ARG A 204 19.10 0.84 -4.45
N GLU A 205 18.94 -0.19 -3.62
CA GLU A 205 18.14 -1.36 -4.01
C GLU A 205 16.71 -0.88 -4.24
N ARG A 206 16.17 -1.17 -5.42
CA ARG A 206 14.88 -0.62 -5.84
C ARG A 206 13.97 -1.64 -6.49
N TRP A 207 12.69 -1.52 -6.19
CA TRP A 207 11.61 -2.26 -6.84
C TRP A 207 11.08 -1.39 -7.98
N VAL A 208 10.95 -1.99 -9.16
CA VAL A 208 10.46 -1.31 -10.36
C VAL A 208 9.23 -2.02 -10.87
N LEU A 209 8.10 -1.31 -10.89
CA LEU A 209 6.80 -1.79 -11.35
C LEU A 209 6.38 -0.97 -12.57
N PRO A 210 6.36 -1.57 -13.77
CA PRO A 210 5.78 -0.91 -14.94
C PRO A 210 4.27 -0.71 -14.74
N LEU A 211 3.79 0.52 -14.89
CA LEU A 211 2.37 0.88 -14.90
C LEU A 211 1.81 0.86 -16.32
N SER A 212 2.68 1.17 -17.31
CA SER A 212 2.40 1.01 -18.74
C SER A 212 3.72 0.83 -19.49
N GLY A 213 3.66 0.29 -20.71
CA GLY A 213 4.85 0.05 -21.52
C GLY A 213 5.70 -1.12 -21.00
N HIS A 214 7.00 -0.92 -20.88
CA HIS A 214 7.93 -1.94 -20.41
C HIS A 214 9.22 -1.34 -19.86
N VAL A 215 9.97 -2.13 -19.10
CA VAL A 215 11.33 -1.82 -18.67
C VAL A 215 12.26 -2.99 -18.96
N ARG A 216 13.53 -2.67 -19.16
CA ARG A 216 14.60 -3.65 -19.34
C ARG A 216 15.76 -3.34 -18.42
N ALA A 217 16.22 -4.40 -17.73
CA ALA A 217 17.43 -4.40 -16.92
C ALA A 217 18.24 -5.66 -17.24
N ALA A 218 19.46 -5.52 -17.75
CA ALA A 218 20.24 -6.61 -18.33
C ALA A 218 19.43 -7.41 -19.38
N GLU A 219 19.26 -8.70 -19.17
CA GLU A 219 18.49 -9.59 -20.07
C GLU A 219 16.99 -9.68 -19.69
N GLU A 220 16.60 -9.09 -18.56
CA GLU A 220 15.22 -9.17 -18.08
C GLU A 220 14.37 -8.02 -18.64
N THR A 221 13.16 -8.37 -19.04
CA THR A 221 12.13 -7.41 -19.46
C THR A 221 10.88 -7.58 -18.59
N ALA A 222 10.42 -6.49 -18.00
CA ALA A 222 9.18 -6.45 -17.21
C ALA A 222 8.12 -5.57 -17.86
N ARG A 223 6.87 -5.93 -17.63
CA ARG A 223 5.64 -5.26 -18.12
C ARG A 223 4.66 -5.06 -16.97
N PRO A 224 3.56 -4.34 -17.16
CA PRO A 224 2.53 -4.21 -16.14
C PRO A 224 2.14 -5.56 -15.54
N GLY A 225 2.20 -5.65 -14.21
CA GLY A 225 2.02 -6.88 -13.46
C GLY A 225 3.30 -7.55 -12.98
N ASP A 226 4.44 -7.18 -13.54
CA ASP A 226 5.75 -7.62 -13.06
C ASP A 226 6.32 -6.64 -12.02
N CYS A 227 7.29 -7.13 -11.26
CA CYS A 227 8.14 -6.31 -10.40
C CYS A 227 9.60 -6.78 -10.57
N LEU A 228 10.48 -5.86 -10.94
CA LEU A 228 11.93 -6.12 -10.91
C LEU A 228 12.50 -5.63 -9.59
N LEU A 229 13.40 -6.41 -9.01
CA LEU A 229 14.25 -6.01 -7.89
C LEU A 229 15.66 -5.77 -8.41
N LEU A 230 16.15 -4.54 -8.31
CA LEU A 230 17.43 -4.11 -8.86
C LEU A 230 18.40 -3.71 -7.74
N ALA A 231 19.63 -4.18 -7.86
CA ALA A 231 20.73 -3.72 -6.99
C ALA A 231 21.04 -2.23 -7.21
N PRO A 232 21.66 -1.54 -6.22
CA PRO A 232 22.18 -0.21 -6.40
C PRO A 232 23.10 -0.12 -7.63
N GLY A 233 22.98 0.94 -8.41
CA GLY A 233 23.77 1.14 -9.63
C GLY A 233 23.35 0.31 -10.84
N ALA A 234 22.40 -0.61 -10.71
CA ALA A 234 21.96 -1.42 -11.84
C ALA A 234 21.29 -0.55 -12.92
N PRO A 235 21.74 -0.64 -14.19
CA PRO A 235 21.16 0.14 -15.29
C PRO A 235 19.71 -0.31 -15.56
N LEU A 236 18.85 0.67 -15.82
CA LEU A 236 17.45 0.46 -16.19
C LEU A 236 17.11 1.33 -17.40
N VAL A 237 16.47 0.73 -18.36
CA VAL A 237 15.89 1.45 -19.52
C VAL A 237 14.39 1.20 -19.54
N GLY A 238 13.61 2.26 -19.66
CA GLY A 238 12.16 2.19 -19.62
C GLY A 238 11.49 2.90 -20.79
N GLN A 239 10.29 2.45 -21.09
CA GLN A 239 9.35 3.13 -21.97
C GLN A 239 7.96 3.03 -21.38
N GLY A 240 7.34 4.19 -21.09
CA GLY A 240 6.03 4.30 -20.47
C GLY A 240 6.11 4.78 -19.02
N ARG A 241 5.11 4.42 -18.20
CA ARG A 241 5.00 4.85 -16.81
C ARG A 241 5.52 3.78 -15.88
N LEU A 242 6.27 4.19 -14.87
CA LEU A 242 6.88 3.31 -13.87
C LEU A 242 6.54 3.82 -12.48
N LEU A 243 6.34 2.88 -11.55
CA LEU A 243 6.43 3.13 -10.13
C LEU A 243 7.72 2.48 -9.62
N ILE A 244 8.54 3.26 -8.91
CA ILE A 244 9.82 2.79 -8.37
C ILE A 244 9.80 3.02 -6.86
N ALA A 245 10.14 2.02 -6.07
CA ALA A 245 10.21 2.11 -4.63
C ALA A 245 11.58 1.66 -4.12
N ALA A 246 12.02 2.25 -3.02
CA ALA A 246 13.23 1.87 -2.29
C ALA A 246 13.03 2.11 -0.79
N ALA A 247 13.79 1.39 0.05
CA ALA A 247 13.90 1.72 1.47
C ALA A 247 14.54 3.11 1.66
N ALA A 248 14.20 3.81 2.75
CA ALA A 248 14.68 5.15 3.07
C ALA A 248 16.19 5.19 3.34
#